data_3a66debc5ecdf8fca22d9946ba30e98a
#
_entry.id   3a66debc5ecdf8fca22d9946ba30e98a
#
_cell.length_a   1.000
_cell.length_b   1.000
_cell.length_c   1.000
_cell.angle_alpha   90.00
_cell.angle_beta   90.00
_cell.angle_gamma   90.00
#
_symmetry.space_group_name_H-M   'P 1'
#
loop_
_entity.id
_entity.type
_entity.pdbx_description
1 polymer ?
#
loop_
_entity_poly.entity_id
_entity_poly.type
_entity_poly.pdbx_seq_one_letter_code
_entity_poly.pdbx_strand_id
1 'polypeptide(L)'
;ELDGIETRTVLGCDDVASQPKERAKDRRGVAGIFFAYKAAGAAAERGDNLDEVAAVAQKVVDNTATMGVGLSPTILPTTGAASFDLPEGEMEIGIGIHGEPGIHRGPLGTADEIADQILDSVIPDLGLAEGDRVAVLVNGLGATPLEELYLLYRRTHQRLVDLGVVIERRYIGEYATSLEMAGASISLLKVDDELLELLDAPAQSPFFREA
;
A
#
# COMPACT_ATOMS: atom_id res chain seq x y z
N GLU A 1 6.62 -9.67 -25.53
CA GLU A 1 7.07 -9.54 -26.94
C GLU A 1 7.21 -10.90 -27.63
N LEU A 2 7.24 -12.03 -26.90
CA LEU A 2 7.44 -13.37 -27.46
C LEU A 2 6.34 -13.78 -28.46
N ASP A 3 5.12 -13.22 -28.35
CA ASP A 3 3.98 -13.52 -29.22
C ASP A 3 3.56 -12.35 -30.12
N GLY A 4 4.39 -11.31 -30.25
CA GLY A 4 4.08 -10.12 -31.03
C GLY A 4 3.01 -9.21 -30.41
N ILE A 5 2.71 -9.40 -29.12
CA ILE A 5 1.77 -8.56 -28.36
C ILE A 5 2.48 -7.32 -27.85
N GLU A 6 1.94 -6.15 -28.15
CA GLU A 6 2.44 -4.90 -27.58
C GLU A 6 2.19 -4.84 -26.07
N THR A 7 3.19 -4.42 -25.34
CA THR A 7 3.14 -4.28 -23.87
C THR A 7 3.68 -2.95 -23.41
N ARG A 8 3.23 -2.50 -22.23
CA ARG A 8 3.80 -1.38 -21.47
C ARG A 8 4.09 -1.86 -20.07
N THR A 9 5.19 -1.40 -19.50
CA THR A 9 5.57 -1.76 -18.13
C THR A 9 5.50 -0.52 -17.24
N VAL A 10 4.73 -0.62 -16.15
CA VAL A 10 4.70 0.36 -15.07
C VAL A 10 5.18 -0.33 -13.80
N LEU A 11 6.18 0.23 -13.15
CA LEU A 11 6.76 -0.34 -11.93
C LEU A 11 6.19 0.38 -10.70
N GLY A 12 5.70 -0.38 -9.72
CA GLY A 12 5.35 0.15 -8.40
C GLY A 12 6.58 0.72 -7.70
N CYS A 13 6.44 1.88 -7.07
CA CYS A 13 7.52 2.54 -6.33
C CYS A 13 6.99 3.30 -5.11
N ASP A 14 5.99 2.71 -4.45
CA ASP A 14 5.24 3.35 -3.37
C ASP A 14 5.87 3.21 -1.98
N ASP A 15 6.85 2.31 -1.78
CA ASP A 15 7.48 2.10 -0.47
C ASP A 15 8.45 3.23 -0.09
N VAL A 16 7.96 4.16 0.73
CA VAL A 16 8.72 5.34 1.14
C VAL A 16 9.91 5.01 2.06
N ALA A 17 9.92 3.83 2.69
CA ALA A 17 11.02 3.39 3.53
C ALA A 17 12.24 2.94 2.73
N SER A 18 12.04 2.47 1.50
CA SER A 18 13.11 1.83 0.73
C SER A 18 14.10 2.80 0.08
N GLN A 19 13.66 4.02 -0.27
CA GLN A 19 14.50 5.08 -0.83
C GLN A 19 13.90 6.46 -0.55
N PRO A 20 14.74 7.51 -0.43
CA PRO A 20 14.27 8.88 -0.25
C PRO A 20 13.50 9.38 -1.48
N LYS A 21 12.76 10.49 -1.31
CA LYS A 21 11.86 11.04 -2.34
C LYS A 21 12.59 11.39 -3.66
N GLU A 22 13.82 11.88 -3.58
CA GLU A 22 14.67 12.22 -4.73
C GLU A 22 15.00 11.00 -5.61
N ARG A 23 14.85 9.80 -5.03
CA ARG A 23 15.07 8.51 -5.68
C ARG A 23 13.81 7.64 -5.68
N ALA A 24 12.63 8.26 -5.72
CA ALA A 24 11.35 7.54 -5.64
C ALA A 24 11.22 6.43 -6.70
N LYS A 25 11.78 6.64 -7.90
CA LYS A 25 11.75 5.62 -8.98
C LYS A 25 12.53 4.34 -8.66
N ASP A 26 13.44 4.40 -7.68
CA ASP A 26 14.26 3.25 -7.25
C ASP A 26 13.63 2.54 -6.04
N ARG A 27 12.44 2.97 -5.59
CA ARG A 27 11.72 2.37 -4.48
C ARG A 27 11.17 1.00 -4.84
N ARG A 28 10.95 0.19 -3.82
CA ARG A 28 10.18 -1.05 -3.93
C ARG A 28 8.71 -0.71 -4.22
N GLY A 29 8.04 -1.56 -5.01
CA GLY A 29 6.58 -1.59 -5.10
C GLY A 29 6.04 -2.52 -4.01
N VAL A 30 5.04 -2.07 -3.27
CA VAL A 30 4.38 -2.83 -2.20
C VAL A 30 2.84 -2.76 -2.35
N ALA A 31 2.08 -2.51 -1.31
CA ALA A 31 0.62 -2.62 -1.33
C ALA A 31 -0.10 -1.64 -2.26
N GLY A 32 0.53 -0.53 -2.65
CA GLY A 32 -0.03 0.43 -3.61
C GLY A 32 -0.35 -0.16 -4.98
N ILE A 33 0.20 -1.31 -5.32
CA ILE A 33 -0.11 -2.06 -6.54
C ILE A 33 -1.61 -2.40 -6.65
N PHE A 34 -2.31 -2.54 -5.52
CA PHE A 34 -3.75 -2.74 -5.47
C PHE A 34 -4.51 -1.62 -6.20
N PHE A 35 -4.17 -0.37 -5.92
CA PHE A 35 -4.77 0.78 -6.58
C PHE A 35 -4.46 0.81 -8.08
N ALA A 36 -3.21 0.48 -8.44
CA ALA A 36 -2.79 0.45 -9.85
C ALA A 36 -3.55 -0.61 -10.65
N TYR A 37 -3.71 -1.83 -10.11
CA TYR A 37 -4.49 -2.87 -10.75
C TYR A 37 -5.96 -2.48 -10.91
N LYS A 38 -6.56 -1.89 -9.86
CA LYS A 38 -7.96 -1.50 -9.91
C LYS A 38 -8.20 -0.40 -10.93
N ALA A 39 -7.43 0.68 -10.89
CA ALA A 39 -7.61 1.80 -11.81
C ALA A 39 -7.26 1.45 -13.26
N ALA A 40 -6.14 0.76 -13.50
CA ALA A 40 -5.75 0.34 -14.84
C ALA A 40 -6.71 -0.70 -15.43
N GLY A 41 -7.21 -1.63 -14.60
CA GLY A 41 -8.24 -2.60 -15.02
C GLY A 41 -9.54 -1.90 -15.41
N ALA A 42 -9.99 -0.92 -14.66
CA ALA A 42 -11.17 -0.13 -14.97
C ALA A 42 -10.99 0.71 -16.25
N ALA A 43 -9.83 1.31 -16.47
CA ALA A 43 -9.51 2.03 -17.70
C ALA A 43 -9.52 1.11 -18.93
N ALA A 44 -8.96 -0.08 -18.80
CA ALA A 44 -9.00 -1.10 -19.86
C ALA A 44 -10.43 -1.56 -20.16
N GLU A 45 -11.26 -1.79 -19.14
CA GLU A 45 -12.67 -2.18 -19.30
C GLU A 45 -13.51 -1.04 -19.92
N ARG A 46 -13.17 0.21 -19.61
CA ARG A 46 -13.75 1.41 -20.23
C ARG A 46 -13.45 1.50 -21.74
N GLY A 47 -12.43 0.78 -22.22
CA GLY A 47 -12.03 0.73 -23.63
C GLY A 47 -10.86 1.66 -23.99
N ASP A 48 -10.12 2.13 -22.99
CA ASP A 48 -8.91 2.93 -23.20
C ASP A 48 -7.84 2.11 -23.94
N ASN A 49 -7.01 2.77 -24.73
CA ASN A 49 -5.92 2.10 -25.44
C ASN A 49 -4.74 1.80 -24.48
N LEU A 50 -3.77 1.02 -24.97
CA LEU A 50 -2.63 0.56 -24.17
C LEU A 50 -1.82 1.68 -23.52
N ASP A 51 -1.61 2.80 -24.23
CA ASP A 51 -0.84 3.93 -23.72
C ASP A 51 -1.66 4.73 -22.67
N GLU A 52 -2.97 4.85 -22.85
CA GLU A 52 -3.89 5.48 -21.89
C GLU A 52 -3.98 4.65 -20.60
N VAL A 53 -4.14 3.33 -20.70
CA VAL A 53 -4.13 2.43 -19.52
C VAL A 53 -2.80 2.51 -18.78
N ALA A 54 -1.67 2.53 -19.50
CA ALA A 54 -0.36 2.69 -18.89
C ALA A 54 -0.19 4.06 -18.20
N ALA A 55 -0.75 5.12 -18.79
CA ALA A 55 -0.72 6.45 -18.18
C ALA A 55 -1.55 6.50 -16.88
N VAL A 56 -2.71 5.85 -16.83
CA VAL A 56 -3.51 5.70 -15.60
C VAL A 56 -2.73 4.96 -14.53
N ALA A 57 -2.13 3.82 -14.87
CA ALA A 57 -1.30 3.05 -13.93
C ALA A 57 -0.13 3.89 -13.39
N GLN A 58 0.56 4.65 -14.25
CA GLN A 58 1.66 5.53 -13.84
C GLN A 58 1.16 6.67 -12.95
N LYS A 59 0.00 7.27 -13.26
CA LYS A 59 -0.63 8.30 -12.44
C LYS A 59 -0.92 7.79 -11.02
N VAL A 60 -1.41 6.55 -10.88
CA VAL A 60 -1.61 5.91 -9.56
C VAL A 60 -0.28 5.76 -8.85
N VAL A 61 0.74 5.20 -9.50
CA VAL A 61 2.07 4.99 -8.91
C VAL A 61 2.69 6.30 -8.43
N ASP A 62 2.62 7.37 -9.24
CA ASP A 62 3.18 8.69 -8.93
C ASP A 62 2.47 9.39 -7.75
N ASN A 63 1.24 8.99 -7.43
CA ASN A 63 0.41 9.58 -6.38
C ASN A 63 0.15 8.64 -5.19
N THR A 64 0.89 7.53 -5.09
CA THR A 64 0.77 6.57 -3.99
C THR A 64 2.03 6.55 -3.13
N ALA A 65 1.85 6.53 -1.82
CA ALA A 65 2.90 6.28 -0.86
C ALA A 65 2.45 5.24 0.17
N THR A 66 3.35 4.34 0.51
CA THR A 66 3.10 3.22 1.43
C THR A 66 4.26 3.05 2.39
N MET A 67 3.96 2.64 3.62
CA MET A 67 4.95 2.10 4.55
C MET A 67 4.34 0.95 5.33
N GLY A 68 5.14 -0.08 5.61
CA GLY A 68 4.73 -1.25 6.37
C GLY A 68 5.37 -1.35 7.75
N VAL A 69 4.82 -2.23 8.57
CA VAL A 69 5.37 -2.70 9.84
C VAL A 69 5.32 -4.22 9.87
N GLY A 70 6.42 -4.85 10.28
CA GLY A 70 6.48 -6.28 10.60
C GLY A 70 6.45 -6.51 12.10
N LEU A 71 5.62 -7.45 12.53
CA LEU A 71 5.42 -7.86 13.93
C LEU A 71 5.90 -9.29 14.18
N SER A 72 6.01 -10.10 13.12
CA SER A 72 6.69 -11.40 13.12
C SER A 72 7.21 -11.71 11.72
N PRO A 73 8.25 -12.55 11.59
CA PRO A 73 8.68 -13.04 10.29
C PRO A 73 7.65 -14.01 9.69
N THR A 74 7.71 -14.20 8.36
CA THR A 74 7.07 -15.33 7.69
C THR A 74 8.02 -16.53 7.64
N ILE A 75 7.47 -17.75 7.59
CA ILE A 75 8.25 -18.96 7.39
C ILE A 75 8.25 -19.34 5.92
N LEU A 76 9.43 -19.33 5.32
CA LEU A 76 9.58 -19.67 3.90
C LEU A 76 9.27 -21.15 3.66
N PRO A 77 8.25 -21.52 2.87
CA PRO A 77 7.86 -22.93 2.65
C PRO A 77 8.99 -23.77 2.04
N THR A 78 9.89 -23.14 1.28
CA THR A 78 11.00 -23.83 0.59
C THR A 78 12.13 -24.25 1.53
N THR A 79 12.34 -23.55 2.62
CA THR A 79 13.45 -23.75 3.56
C THR A 79 13.00 -24.11 4.97
N GLY A 80 11.75 -23.83 5.32
CA GLY A 80 11.24 -23.92 6.70
C GLY A 80 11.89 -22.90 7.65
N ALA A 81 12.61 -21.91 7.13
CA ALA A 81 13.28 -20.89 7.91
C ALA A 81 12.50 -19.58 7.91
N ALA A 82 12.66 -18.81 8.99
CA ALA A 82 12.14 -17.44 9.06
C ALA A 82 12.78 -16.54 8.00
N SER A 83 11.98 -15.63 7.41
CA SER A 83 12.46 -14.70 6.38
C SER A 83 13.41 -13.63 6.95
N PHE A 84 13.27 -13.30 8.23
CA PHE A 84 14.14 -12.39 9.00
C PHE A 84 14.08 -12.75 10.47
N ASP A 85 14.93 -12.16 11.28
CA ASP A 85 14.94 -12.33 12.74
C ASP A 85 14.29 -11.11 13.39
N LEU A 86 13.28 -11.35 14.24
CA LEU A 86 12.61 -10.32 15.04
C LEU A 86 12.35 -10.88 16.43
N PRO A 87 13.02 -10.34 17.49
CA PRO A 87 12.80 -10.73 18.86
C PRO A 87 11.34 -10.51 19.31
N GLU A 88 10.87 -11.35 20.22
CA GLU A 88 9.55 -11.17 20.84
C GLU A 88 9.44 -9.78 21.51
N GLY A 89 8.32 -9.09 21.28
CA GLY A 89 8.08 -7.75 21.81
C GLY A 89 8.75 -6.63 21.03
N GLU A 90 9.34 -6.93 19.87
CA GLU A 90 9.86 -5.94 18.94
C GLU A 90 9.00 -5.83 17.67
N MET A 91 9.16 -4.72 16.94
CA MET A 91 8.59 -4.49 15.63
C MET A 91 9.63 -3.90 14.70
N GLU A 92 9.43 -4.03 13.39
CA GLU A 92 10.28 -3.43 12.37
C GLU A 92 9.45 -2.56 11.43
N ILE A 93 9.70 -1.23 11.46
CA ILE A 93 9.02 -0.23 10.62
C ILE A 93 9.73 -0.13 9.27
N GLY A 94 8.94 -0.04 8.19
CA GLY A 94 9.44 0.07 6.82
C GLY A 94 9.87 -1.25 6.21
N ILE A 95 9.44 -2.38 6.79
CA ILE A 95 9.70 -3.70 6.26
C ILE A 95 9.01 -3.89 4.89
N GLY A 96 9.69 -4.57 3.97
CA GLY A 96 9.09 -5.00 2.70
C GLY A 96 8.21 -6.23 2.87
N ILE A 97 7.31 -6.46 1.90
CA ILE A 97 6.32 -7.56 1.97
C ILE A 97 6.96 -8.96 1.90
N HIS A 98 8.20 -9.09 1.49
CA HIS A 98 8.92 -10.37 1.49
C HIS A 98 9.91 -10.50 2.67
N GLY A 99 9.87 -9.57 3.63
CA GLY A 99 10.79 -9.52 4.76
C GLY A 99 12.10 -8.78 4.45
N GLU A 100 12.11 -7.91 3.44
CA GLU A 100 13.24 -7.03 3.19
C GLU A 100 13.39 -6.05 4.36
N PRO A 101 14.63 -5.77 4.79
CA PRO A 101 14.90 -4.96 5.99
C PRO A 101 14.16 -3.62 5.98
N GLY A 102 13.61 -3.26 7.14
CA GLY A 102 13.01 -1.96 7.40
C GLY A 102 14.04 -0.86 7.70
N ILE A 103 13.56 0.27 8.16
CA ILE A 103 14.38 1.44 8.49
C ILE A 103 14.60 1.61 10.01
N HIS A 104 13.74 0.99 10.80
CA HIS A 104 13.83 1.08 12.26
C HIS A 104 13.27 -0.17 12.93
N ARG A 105 14.04 -0.73 13.85
CA ARG A 105 13.62 -1.80 14.75
C ARG A 105 13.59 -1.26 16.19
N GLY A 106 12.55 -1.62 16.92
CA GLY A 106 12.39 -1.19 18.30
C GLY A 106 11.26 -1.93 19.02
N PRO A 107 10.96 -1.54 20.27
CA PRO A 107 9.89 -2.15 21.04
C PRO A 107 8.54 -2.07 20.31
N LEU A 108 7.71 -3.11 20.49
CA LEU A 108 6.34 -3.12 19.98
C LEU A 108 5.55 -1.95 20.57
N GLY A 109 5.05 -1.09 19.68
CA GLY A 109 4.18 0.03 20.03
C GLY A 109 2.70 -0.35 20.04
N THR A 110 1.88 0.57 20.51
CA THR A 110 0.42 0.50 20.34
C THR A 110 0.04 0.72 18.87
N ALA A 111 -1.19 0.33 18.49
CA ALA A 111 -1.68 0.57 17.13
C ALA A 111 -1.64 2.05 16.73
N ASP A 112 -1.89 2.96 17.68
CA ASP A 112 -1.82 4.41 17.44
C ASP A 112 -0.38 4.87 17.17
N GLU A 113 0.57 4.42 17.97
CA GLU A 113 2.00 4.75 17.78
C GLU A 113 2.54 4.18 16.46
N ILE A 114 2.14 2.98 16.09
CA ILE A 114 2.51 2.36 14.80
C ILE A 114 1.93 3.17 13.64
N ALA A 115 0.64 3.48 13.68
CA ALA A 115 0.00 4.29 12.65
C ALA A 115 0.64 5.67 12.53
N ASP A 116 0.96 6.32 13.65
CA ASP A 116 1.63 7.62 13.67
C ASP A 116 3.02 7.55 13.02
N GLN A 117 3.84 6.57 13.34
CA GLN A 117 5.18 6.39 12.75
C GLN A 117 5.09 6.19 11.22
N ILE A 118 4.13 5.41 10.74
CA ILE A 118 3.91 5.20 9.32
C ILE A 118 3.46 6.50 8.64
N LEU A 119 2.46 7.18 9.20
CA LEU A 119 1.89 8.39 8.64
C LEU A 119 2.84 9.59 8.66
N ASP A 120 3.74 9.67 9.65
CA ASP A 120 4.78 10.69 9.73
C ASP A 120 5.77 10.61 8.55
N SER A 121 5.83 9.47 7.86
CA SER A 121 6.60 9.30 6.63
C SER A 121 5.75 9.45 5.37
N VAL A 122 4.57 8.84 5.33
CA VAL A 122 3.71 8.77 4.15
C VAL A 122 3.07 10.12 3.82
N ILE A 123 2.56 10.85 4.82
CA ILE A 123 1.89 12.16 4.62
C ILE A 123 2.83 13.19 4.01
N PRO A 124 4.05 13.43 4.56
CA PRO A 124 4.99 14.38 3.96
C PRO A 124 5.50 13.96 2.59
N ASP A 125 5.66 12.66 2.35
CA ASP A 125 6.12 12.15 1.05
C ASP A 125 5.13 12.50 -0.07
N LEU A 126 3.83 12.32 0.16
CA LEU A 126 2.78 12.75 -0.76
C LEU A 126 2.58 14.27 -0.79
N GLY A 127 3.09 15.00 0.21
CA GLY A 127 2.85 16.43 0.35
C GLY A 127 1.37 16.74 0.58
N LEU A 128 0.70 15.91 1.38
CA LEU A 128 -0.73 16.10 1.67
C LEU A 128 -0.96 17.36 2.52
N ALA A 129 -2.00 18.10 2.15
CA ALA A 129 -2.43 19.33 2.80
C ALA A 129 -3.96 19.36 2.95
N GLU A 130 -4.45 20.35 3.70
CA GLU A 130 -5.88 20.60 3.85
C GLU A 130 -6.59 20.71 2.49
N GLY A 131 -7.70 20.01 2.35
CA GLY A 131 -8.52 19.94 1.13
C GLY A 131 -8.08 18.87 0.13
N ASP A 132 -6.91 18.23 0.30
CA ASP A 132 -6.53 17.09 -0.53
C ASP A 132 -7.48 15.90 -0.30
N ARG A 133 -7.64 15.09 -1.34
CA ARG A 133 -8.55 13.92 -1.36
C ARG A 133 -7.71 12.65 -1.48
N VAL A 134 -8.02 11.63 -0.68
CA VAL A 134 -7.27 10.38 -0.69
C VAL A 134 -8.15 9.13 -0.69
N ALA A 135 -7.64 8.07 -1.28
CA ALA A 135 -8.03 6.70 -0.98
C ALA A 135 -7.02 6.10 0.02
N VAL A 136 -7.53 5.41 1.04
CA VAL A 136 -6.75 4.77 2.09
C VAL A 136 -6.81 3.26 1.93
N LEU A 137 -5.66 2.61 1.99
CA LEU A 137 -5.57 1.15 2.10
C LEU A 137 -4.82 0.82 3.40
N VAL A 138 -5.48 0.10 4.31
CA VAL A 138 -4.85 -0.57 5.45
C VAL A 138 -4.80 -2.05 5.14
N ASN A 139 -3.61 -2.53 4.85
CA ASN A 139 -3.38 -3.85 4.30
C ASN A 139 -2.67 -4.74 5.32
N GLY A 140 -3.23 -5.91 5.59
CA GLY A 140 -2.58 -6.95 6.38
C GLY A 140 -1.51 -7.70 5.58
N LEU A 141 -0.56 -8.30 6.28
CA LEU A 141 0.53 -9.07 5.67
C LEU A 141 0.32 -10.59 5.77
N GLY A 142 -0.88 -11.02 6.15
CA GLY A 142 -1.33 -12.41 6.14
C GLY A 142 -1.73 -12.98 7.50
N ALA A 143 -1.16 -12.52 8.62
CA ALA A 143 -1.47 -13.04 9.95
C ALA A 143 -2.04 -11.98 10.92
N THR A 144 -2.24 -10.76 10.50
CA THR A 144 -2.84 -9.71 11.35
C THR A 144 -4.36 -9.77 11.27
N PRO A 145 -5.06 -9.97 12.40
CA PRO A 145 -6.53 -10.00 12.42
C PRO A 145 -7.15 -8.71 11.88
N LEU A 146 -8.31 -8.84 11.22
CA LEU A 146 -9.00 -7.70 10.62
C LEU A 146 -9.33 -6.61 11.64
N GLU A 147 -9.65 -6.98 12.87
CA GLU A 147 -9.94 -6.07 13.97
C GLU A 147 -8.76 -5.14 14.28
N GLU A 148 -7.53 -5.65 14.22
CA GLU A 148 -6.32 -4.86 14.43
C GLU A 148 -6.08 -3.88 13.26
N LEU A 149 -6.38 -4.30 12.02
CA LEU A 149 -6.34 -3.40 10.87
C LEU A 149 -7.33 -2.23 11.01
N TYR A 150 -8.51 -2.47 11.59
CA TYR A 150 -9.46 -1.41 11.90
C TYR A 150 -8.97 -0.45 13.00
N LEU A 151 -8.17 -0.93 13.97
CA LEU A 151 -7.53 -0.05 14.95
C LEU A 151 -6.50 0.88 14.28
N LEU A 152 -5.68 0.36 13.36
CA LEU A 152 -4.76 1.17 12.57
C LEU A 152 -5.53 2.18 11.70
N TYR A 153 -6.63 1.74 11.05
CA TYR A 153 -7.48 2.64 10.26
C TYR A 153 -8.11 3.75 11.12
N ARG A 154 -8.58 3.44 12.31
CA ARG A 154 -9.14 4.46 13.23
C ARG A 154 -8.15 5.60 13.45
N ARG A 155 -6.88 5.28 13.73
CA ARG A 155 -5.85 6.30 13.95
C ARG A 155 -5.49 7.02 12.65
N THR A 156 -5.38 6.30 11.55
CA THR A 156 -5.17 6.88 10.20
C THR A 156 -6.25 7.88 9.86
N HIS A 157 -7.52 7.51 10.06
CA HIS A 157 -8.67 8.39 9.83
C HIS A 157 -8.56 9.68 10.67
N GLN A 158 -8.27 9.56 11.97
CA GLN A 158 -8.15 10.72 12.86
C GLN A 158 -7.05 11.67 12.36
N ARG A 159 -5.85 11.15 12.05
CA ARG A 159 -4.73 11.96 11.57
C ARG A 159 -5.03 12.70 10.27
N LEU A 160 -5.71 12.05 9.32
CA LEU A 160 -6.07 12.67 8.04
C LEU A 160 -7.17 13.72 8.21
N VAL A 161 -8.18 13.46 9.04
CA VAL A 161 -9.24 14.43 9.36
C VAL A 161 -8.67 15.65 10.09
N ASP A 162 -7.79 15.45 11.06
CA ASP A 162 -7.14 16.54 11.80
C ASP A 162 -6.27 17.43 10.87
N LEU A 163 -5.74 16.86 9.79
CA LEU A 163 -5.01 17.58 8.74
C LEU A 163 -5.95 18.28 7.72
N GLY A 164 -7.26 18.02 7.77
CA GLY A 164 -8.24 18.54 6.81
C GLY A 164 -8.23 17.78 5.46
N VAL A 165 -7.68 16.58 5.41
CA VAL A 165 -7.68 15.71 4.22
C VAL A 165 -9.00 14.95 4.14
N VAL A 166 -9.58 14.87 2.94
CA VAL A 166 -10.84 14.17 2.69
C VAL A 166 -10.56 12.71 2.31
N ILE A 167 -11.11 11.77 3.07
CA ILE A 167 -11.02 10.34 2.77
C ILE A 167 -12.20 9.95 1.89
N GLU A 168 -11.94 9.73 0.61
CA GLU A 168 -12.96 9.37 -0.37
C GLU A 168 -13.26 7.87 -0.38
N ARG A 169 -12.21 7.04 -0.31
CA ARG A 169 -12.34 5.58 -0.33
C ARG A 169 -11.45 4.95 0.72
N ARG A 170 -11.87 3.80 1.21
CA ARG A 170 -11.12 3.03 2.21
C ARG A 170 -11.20 1.54 1.90
N TYR A 171 -10.06 0.90 1.95
CA TYR A 171 -9.89 -0.54 1.79
C TYR A 171 -9.15 -1.05 3.03
N ILE A 172 -9.75 -2.01 3.74
CA ILE A 172 -9.18 -2.56 4.98
C ILE A 172 -9.28 -4.07 4.89
N GLY A 173 -8.14 -4.75 4.88
CA GLY A 173 -8.10 -6.21 4.73
C GLY A 173 -6.79 -6.72 4.14
N GLU A 174 -6.83 -7.91 3.55
CA GLU A 174 -5.70 -8.60 2.95
C GLU A 174 -5.73 -8.42 1.43
N TYR A 175 -4.84 -7.58 0.88
CA TYR A 175 -4.80 -7.25 -0.56
C TYR A 175 -3.44 -7.56 -1.19
N ALA A 176 -2.36 -7.24 -0.49
CA ALA A 176 -0.99 -7.54 -0.89
C ALA A 176 -0.25 -8.14 0.31
N THR A 177 -0.30 -9.46 0.42
CA THR A 177 0.11 -10.19 1.63
C THR A 177 1.47 -10.86 1.49
N SER A 178 1.99 -11.33 2.60
CA SER A 178 3.23 -12.11 2.69
C SER A 178 3.02 -13.37 3.52
N LEU A 179 2.38 -14.37 2.94
CA LEU A 179 2.09 -15.66 3.58
C LEU A 179 1.43 -15.45 4.97
N GLU A 180 2.11 -15.86 6.07
CA GLU A 180 1.65 -15.71 7.44
C GLU A 180 2.42 -14.65 8.24
N MET A 181 2.99 -13.64 7.61
CA MET A 181 3.65 -12.55 8.32
C MET A 181 2.65 -11.76 9.15
N ALA A 182 2.87 -11.65 10.45
CA ALA A 182 2.14 -10.67 11.24
C ALA A 182 2.72 -9.28 10.96
N GLY A 183 1.85 -8.36 10.59
CA GLY A 183 2.21 -7.02 10.19
C GLY A 183 1.11 -6.37 9.37
N ALA A 184 1.32 -5.12 9.04
CA ALA A 184 0.40 -4.34 8.23
C ALA A 184 1.14 -3.25 7.45
N SER A 185 0.46 -2.67 6.47
CA SER A 185 0.91 -1.45 5.80
C SER A 185 -0.23 -0.45 5.67
N ILE A 186 0.12 0.83 5.60
CA ILE A 186 -0.80 1.92 5.28
C ILE A 186 -0.34 2.54 3.98
N SER A 187 -1.23 2.53 2.98
CA SER A 187 -1.02 3.20 1.70
C SER A 187 -2.02 4.35 1.58
N LEU A 188 -1.55 5.48 1.11
CA LEU A 188 -2.38 6.62 0.73
C LEU A 188 -2.20 6.88 -0.76
N LEU A 189 -3.30 6.96 -1.49
CA LEU A 189 -3.34 7.42 -2.88
C LEU A 189 -4.02 8.78 -2.93
N LYS A 190 -3.32 9.81 -3.37
CA LYS A 190 -3.93 11.12 -3.67
C LYS A 190 -4.77 10.99 -4.93
N VAL A 191 -6.07 11.34 -4.85
CA VAL A 191 -7.04 11.10 -5.91
C VAL A 191 -7.61 12.40 -6.47
N ASP A 192 -7.88 12.38 -7.78
CA ASP A 192 -8.73 13.32 -8.48
C ASP A 192 -10.04 12.64 -8.93
N ASP A 193 -10.87 13.34 -9.69
CA ASP A 193 -12.18 12.83 -10.12
C ASP A 193 -12.04 11.62 -11.04
N GLU A 194 -11.02 11.60 -11.93
CA GLU A 194 -10.78 10.45 -12.81
C GLU A 194 -10.38 9.20 -12.01
N LEU A 195 -9.42 9.32 -11.09
CA LEU A 195 -9.00 8.18 -10.27
C LEU A 195 -10.15 7.68 -9.38
N LEU A 196 -11.01 8.57 -8.88
CA LEU A 196 -12.18 8.14 -8.11
C LEU A 196 -13.19 7.38 -8.97
N GLU A 197 -13.48 7.85 -10.19
CA GLU A 197 -14.35 7.13 -11.11
C GLU A 197 -13.81 5.71 -11.40
N LEU A 198 -12.49 5.60 -11.64
CA LEU A 198 -11.85 4.30 -11.89
C LEU A 198 -11.80 3.40 -10.64
N LEU A 199 -11.62 3.98 -9.45
CA LEU A 199 -11.70 3.22 -8.20
C LEU A 199 -13.12 2.74 -7.88
N ASP A 200 -14.15 3.47 -8.31
CA ASP A 200 -15.56 3.11 -8.11
C ASP A 200 -16.08 2.09 -9.13
N ALA A 201 -15.34 1.87 -10.20
CA ALA A 201 -15.73 0.90 -11.22
C ALA A 201 -15.83 -0.52 -10.63
N PRO A 202 -16.81 -1.33 -11.07
CA PRO A 202 -16.94 -2.71 -10.63
C PRO A 202 -15.67 -3.51 -10.88
N ALA A 203 -15.30 -4.36 -9.92
CA ALA A 203 -14.16 -5.25 -10.07
C ALA A 203 -14.44 -6.61 -9.42
N GLN A 204 -13.95 -7.68 -10.02
CA GLN A 204 -14.13 -9.02 -9.50
C GLN A 204 -12.87 -9.87 -9.67
N SER A 205 -12.44 -10.48 -8.58
CA SER A 205 -11.44 -11.54 -8.55
C SER A 205 -11.88 -12.62 -7.56
N PRO A 206 -11.17 -13.75 -7.44
CA PRO A 206 -11.50 -14.76 -6.42
C PRO A 206 -11.51 -14.23 -4.97
N PHE A 207 -10.74 -13.18 -4.68
CA PHE A 207 -10.54 -12.64 -3.32
C PHE A 207 -11.03 -11.20 -3.14
N PHE A 208 -11.48 -10.55 -4.21
CA PHE A 208 -11.95 -9.16 -4.16
C PHE A 208 -13.16 -8.96 -5.05
N ARG A 209 -14.20 -8.35 -4.50
CA ARG A 209 -15.41 -7.98 -5.24
C ARG A 209 -15.90 -6.61 -4.82
N GLU A 210 -16.08 -5.77 -5.81
CA GLU A 210 -16.76 -4.47 -5.70
C GLU A 210 -17.80 -4.38 -6.83
N ALA A 211 -19.04 -4.00 -6.49
CA ALA A 211 -20.20 -4.03 -7.39
C ALA A 211 -20.61 -2.62 -7.82
#